data_0740b65f582490a124bec435a1110864
#
_entry.id   0740b65f582490a124bec435a1110864
#
_cell.length_a   1.000
_cell.length_b   1.000
_cell.length_c   1.000
_cell.angle_alpha   90.00
_cell.angle_beta   90.00
_cell.angle_gamma   90.00
#
_symmetry.space_group_name_H-M   'P 1'
#
loop_
_entity.id
_entity.type
_entity.pdbx_description
1 polymer ?
#
loop_
_entity_poly.entity_id
_entity_poly.type
_entity_poly.pdbx_seq_one_letter_code
_entity_poly.pdbx_strand_id
1 'polypeptide(L)'
;MRIVFRVLKNGTTNVFKAVREMILRSGLPFEPAKINKQWPRFACGPSLAVHQQALREYVDIYLSALVPAEEVQRKLEEASAGELVILNVQRVPYAMPSVQNLAAAAIYSVEGPFTSFTLEQTVENYFNASRVEAVYRSETGLALTKNIKPYVLQAQTLCADKIRLTLACAEGKWISPQEAVASYLGIEIPAQQEDWTVEGFTFVREGLYWQDSQGALYLI
;
A
#
# COMPACT_ATOMS: atom_id res chain seq x y z
N MET A 1 9.46 -16.64 5.29
CA MET A 1 8.11 -16.98 4.76
C MET A 1 7.46 -15.73 4.26
N ARG A 2 6.88 -15.74 3.06
CA ARG A 2 6.04 -14.64 2.55
C ARG A 2 4.58 -14.96 2.79
N ILE A 3 3.88 -14.02 3.37
CA ILE A 3 2.46 -14.13 3.70
C ILE A 3 1.71 -13.14 2.83
N VAL A 4 0.67 -13.61 2.17
CA VAL A 4 -0.29 -12.80 1.41
C VAL A 4 -1.55 -12.71 2.25
N PHE A 5 -2.04 -11.49 2.47
CA PHE A 5 -3.22 -11.24 3.28
C PHE A 5 -4.08 -10.10 2.74
N ARG A 6 -5.33 -10.07 3.16
CA ARG A 6 -6.28 -8.98 2.87
C ARG A 6 -6.45 -8.11 4.10
N VAL A 7 -6.56 -6.81 3.89
CA VAL A 7 -6.90 -5.83 4.94
C VAL A 7 -8.34 -5.40 4.75
N LEU A 8 -9.18 -5.61 5.76
CA LEU A 8 -10.60 -5.28 5.73
C LEU A 8 -10.86 -3.82 6.12
N LYS A 9 -11.98 -3.27 5.65
CA LYS A 9 -12.37 -1.85 5.81
C LYS A 9 -12.47 -1.36 7.26
N ASN A 10 -12.69 -2.25 8.20
CA ASN A 10 -12.94 -1.88 9.59
C ASN A 10 -11.67 -1.76 10.45
N GLY A 11 -10.50 -1.96 9.84
CA GLY A 11 -9.21 -1.81 10.54
C GLY A 11 -8.90 -0.33 10.77
N THR A 12 -9.04 0.13 12.01
CA THR A 12 -8.54 1.45 12.44
C THR A 12 -7.06 1.37 12.83
N THR A 13 -6.51 0.17 12.82
CA THR A 13 -5.15 -0.11 13.29
C THR A 13 -4.17 -0.03 12.13
N ASN A 14 -3.02 0.57 12.38
CA ASN A 14 -1.89 0.55 11.46
C ASN A 14 -1.51 -0.92 11.15
N VAL A 15 -1.50 -1.27 9.85
CA VAL A 15 -1.23 -2.64 9.37
C VAL A 15 0.07 -3.21 9.93
N PHE A 16 1.14 -2.39 10.03
CA PHE A 16 2.40 -2.81 10.61
C PHE A 16 2.25 -3.26 12.08
N LYS A 17 1.45 -2.54 12.86
CA LYS A 17 1.17 -2.90 14.26
C LYS A 17 0.33 -4.18 14.32
N ALA A 18 -0.72 -4.30 13.50
CA ALA A 18 -1.57 -5.49 13.44
C ALA A 18 -0.77 -6.75 13.06
N VAL A 19 0.10 -6.65 12.05
CA VAL A 19 1.00 -7.75 11.63
C VAL A 19 1.94 -8.15 12.76
N ARG A 20 2.58 -7.19 13.43
CA ARG A 20 3.49 -7.46 14.55
C ARG A 20 2.78 -8.21 15.68
N GLU A 21 1.60 -7.75 16.07
CA GLU A 21 0.82 -8.35 17.14
C GLU A 21 0.32 -9.75 16.75
N MET A 22 -0.10 -9.94 15.50
CA MET A 22 -0.46 -11.25 14.98
C MET A 22 0.70 -12.24 15.07
N ILE A 23 1.91 -11.85 14.63
CA ILE A 23 3.10 -12.72 14.71
C ILE A 23 3.42 -13.06 16.17
N LEU A 24 3.36 -12.10 17.09
CA LEU A 24 3.60 -12.34 18.51
C LEU A 24 2.59 -13.30 19.13
N ARG A 25 1.31 -13.15 18.81
CA ARG A 25 0.22 -14.04 19.33
C ARG A 25 0.27 -15.44 18.73
N SER A 26 0.81 -15.60 17.53
CA SER A 26 0.84 -16.90 16.83
C SER A 26 1.71 -17.96 17.50
N GLY A 27 2.63 -17.57 18.39
CA GLY A 27 3.59 -18.46 19.00
C GLY A 27 4.57 -19.11 18.01
N LEU A 28 4.73 -18.54 16.82
CA LEU A 28 5.73 -18.97 15.84
C LEU A 28 7.16 -18.66 16.33
N PRO A 29 8.14 -19.53 16.06
CA PRO A 29 9.55 -19.30 16.39
C PRO A 29 10.13 -18.23 15.43
N PHE A 30 9.94 -16.95 15.72
CA PHE A 30 10.45 -15.86 14.90
C PHE A 30 11.90 -15.50 15.22
N GLU A 31 12.61 -14.98 14.21
CA GLU A 31 13.86 -14.27 14.44
C GLU A 31 13.57 -12.92 15.11
N PRO A 32 14.32 -12.54 16.16
CA PRO A 32 14.14 -11.24 16.80
C PRO A 32 14.61 -10.08 15.92
N ALA A 33 13.93 -8.96 16.01
CA ALA A 33 14.35 -7.73 15.33
C ALA A 33 15.67 -7.20 15.92
N LYS A 34 16.49 -6.54 15.09
CA LYS A 34 17.77 -5.98 15.53
C LYS A 34 17.61 -4.88 16.60
N ILE A 35 16.59 -4.04 16.44
CA ILE A 35 16.34 -2.87 17.30
C ILE A 35 15.74 -3.29 18.65
N ASN A 36 14.79 -4.24 18.63
CA ASN A 36 14.14 -4.74 19.84
C ASN A 36 14.02 -6.26 19.77
N LYS A 37 14.72 -6.97 20.66
CA LYS A 37 14.77 -8.43 20.70
C LYS A 37 13.44 -9.11 21.05
N GLN A 38 12.50 -8.38 21.61
CA GLN A 38 11.14 -8.86 21.91
C GLN A 38 10.21 -8.79 20.67
N TRP A 39 10.63 -8.08 19.63
CA TRP A 39 9.84 -7.94 18.42
C TRP A 39 10.26 -8.94 17.35
N PRO A 40 9.31 -9.47 16.57
CA PRO A 40 9.64 -10.31 15.43
C PRO A 40 10.34 -9.50 14.34
N ARG A 41 11.29 -10.14 13.66
CA ARG A 41 11.85 -9.61 12.42
C ARG A 41 10.88 -9.90 11.28
N PHE A 42 10.42 -8.84 10.62
CA PHE A 42 9.58 -8.94 9.42
C PHE A 42 9.80 -7.73 8.50
N ALA A 43 9.40 -7.84 7.25
CA ALA A 43 9.43 -6.76 6.27
C ALA A 43 8.06 -6.66 5.60
N CYS A 44 7.40 -5.52 5.75
CA CYS A 44 6.16 -5.20 5.04
C CYS A 44 6.45 -4.56 3.69
N GLY A 45 5.49 -4.58 2.80
CA GLY A 45 5.45 -3.71 1.64
C GLY A 45 5.35 -2.23 2.03
N PRO A 46 5.21 -1.33 1.03
CA PRO A 46 4.98 0.09 1.28
C PRO A 46 3.77 0.32 2.17
N SER A 47 3.83 1.32 3.04
CA SER A 47 2.79 1.61 4.02
C SER A 47 1.41 1.69 3.37
N LEU A 48 0.43 1.07 4.02
CA LEU A 48 -0.99 1.27 3.75
C LEU A 48 -1.50 2.29 4.76
N ALA A 49 -2.09 3.38 4.29
CA ALA A 49 -2.64 4.39 5.19
C ALA A 49 -3.83 3.84 5.99
N VAL A 50 -4.06 4.40 7.17
CA VAL A 50 -5.25 4.12 7.97
C VAL A 50 -6.49 4.39 7.11
N HIS A 51 -7.54 3.60 7.28
CA HIS A 51 -8.78 3.63 6.49
C HIS A 51 -8.70 3.12 5.05
N GLN A 52 -7.53 2.73 4.55
CA GLN A 52 -7.43 2.03 3.28
C GLN A 52 -7.70 0.53 3.44
N GLN A 53 -8.27 -0.05 2.39
CA GLN A 53 -8.39 -1.49 2.24
C GLN A 53 -7.28 -2.03 1.35
N ALA A 54 -6.99 -3.32 1.48
CA ALA A 54 -6.15 -4.00 0.53
C ALA A 54 -6.71 -5.39 0.21
N LEU A 55 -6.80 -5.71 -1.07
CA LEU A 55 -7.17 -7.06 -1.52
C LEU A 55 -6.01 -8.03 -1.37
N ARG A 56 -4.78 -7.55 -1.57
CA ARG A 56 -3.54 -8.31 -1.39
C ARG A 56 -2.45 -7.43 -0.84
N GLU A 57 -2.03 -7.74 0.38
CA GLU A 57 -0.85 -7.21 1.04
C GLU A 57 0.16 -8.32 1.27
N TYR A 58 1.40 -7.94 1.46
CA TYR A 58 2.50 -8.88 1.58
C TYR A 58 3.37 -8.54 2.78
N VAL A 59 3.76 -9.58 3.50
CA VAL A 59 4.77 -9.47 4.55
C VAL A 59 5.72 -10.66 4.50
N ASP A 60 7.01 -10.41 4.61
CA ASP A 60 8.01 -11.44 4.82
C ASP A 60 8.31 -11.56 6.30
N ILE A 61 8.06 -12.73 6.89
CA ILE A 61 8.44 -13.06 8.25
C ILE A 61 9.67 -13.96 8.27
N TYR A 62 10.55 -13.74 9.23
CA TYR A 62 11.78 -14.50 9.40
C TYR A 62 11.62 -15.43 10.60
N LEU A 63 11.69 -16.74 10.35
CA LEU A 63 11.57 -17.77 11.38
C LEU A 63 12.94 -18.29 11.77
N SER A 64 13.16 -18.50 13.07
CA SER A 64 14.39 -19.06 13.63
C SER A 64 14.46 -20.60 13.53
N ALA A 65 13.35 -21.25 13.18
CA ALA A 65 13.26 -22.70 12.96
C ALA A 65 12.47 -23.01 11.69
N LEU A 66 12.66 -24.19 11.17
CA LEU A 66 11.93 -24.70 10.01
C LEU A 66 10.51 -25.09 10.44
N VAL A 67 9.51 -24.37 9.91
CA VAL A 67 8.09 -24.65 10.15
C VAL A 67 7.40 -24.86 8.80
N PRO A 68 6.53 -25.88 8.63
CA PRO A 68 5.74 -26.06 7.42
C PRO A 68 4.85 -24.85 7.13
N ALA A 69 4.62 -24.55 5.85
CA ALA A 69 3.84 -23.35 5.44
C ALA A 69 2.39 -23.44 5.94
N GLU A 70 1.81 -24.62 5.91
CA GLU A 70 0.44 -24.90 6.38
C GLU A 70 0.29 -24.66 7.88
N GLU A 71 1.30 -25.02 8.67
CA GLU A 71 1.31 -24.76 10.11
C GLU A 71 1.45 -23.26 10.40
N VAL A 72 2.31 -22.56 9.65
CA VAL A 72 2.45 -21.11 9.74
C VAL A 72 1.12 -20.44 9.42
N GLN A 73 0.45 -20.85 8.33
CA GLN A 73 -0.83 -20.30 7.92
C GLN A 73 -1.88 -20.48 9.02
N ARG A 74 -2.08 -21.69 9.50
CA ARG A 74 -3.05 -22.00 10.57
C ARG A 74 -2.82 -21.15 11.81
N LYS A 75 -1.57 -21.06 12.29
CA LYS A 75 -1.23 -20.28 13.49
C LYS A 75 -1.48 -18.77 13.30
N LEU A 76 -1.21 -18.23 12.10
CA LEU A 76 -1.47 -16.82 11.79
C LEU A 76 -2.97 -16.55 11.66
N GLU A 77 -3.76 -17.44 11.05
CA GLU A 77 -5.21 -17.34 10.98
C GLU A 77 -5.84 -17.30 12.37
N GLU A 78 -5.43 -18.20 13.27
CA GLU A 78 -5.87 -18.23 14.67
C GLU A 78 -5.50 -16.96 15.44
N ALA A 79 -4.36 -16.34 15.10
CA ALA A 79 -3.86 -15.13 15.76
C ALA A 79 -4.35 -13.80 15.17
N SER A 80 -5.00 -13.80 13.99
CA SER A 80 -5.26 -12.59 13.22
C SER A 80 -6.35 -11.67 13.80
N ALA A 81 -7.15 -12.15 14.76
CA ALA A 81 -8.25 -11.39 15.39
C ALA A 81 -9.26 -10.77 14.40
N GLY A 82 -9.30 -11.23 13.15
CA GLY A 82 -10.27 -10.83 12.13
C GLY A 82 -9.97 -9.52 11.38
N GLU A 83 -8.92 -8.80 11.73
CA GLU A 83 -8.51 -7.57 10.99
C GLU A 83 -7.78 -7.91 9.69
N LEU A 84 -7.01 -8.99 9.70
CA LEU A 84 -6.24 -9.48 8.57
C LEU A 84 -6.76 -10.86 8.16
N VAL A 85 -7.06 -11.05 6.89
CA VAL A 85 -7.46 -12.35 6.34
C VAL A 85 -6.28 -12.94 5.60
N ILE A 86 -5.69 -14.02 6.13
CA ILE A 86 -4.57 -14.72 5.49
C ILE A 86 -5.07 -15.42 4.24
N LEU A 87 -4.45 -15.11 3.09
CA LEU A 87 -4.81 -15.70 1.80
C LEU A 87 -3.88 -16.83 1.40
N ASN A 88 -2.59 -16.68 1.69
CA ASN A 88 -1.58 -17.67 1.33
C ASN A 88 -0.32 -17.48 2.17
N VAL A 89 0.39 -18.56 2.43
CA VAL A 89 1.72 -18.57 3.04
C VAL A 89 2.65 -19.41 2.19
N GLN A 90 3.77 -18.84 1.78
CA GLN A 90 4.76 -19.56 0.97
C GLN A 90 6.18 -19.36 1.49
N ARG A 91 7.00 -20.39 1.32
CA ARG A 91 8.43 -20.27 1.57
C ARG A 91 9.08 -19.52 0.41
N VAL A 92 9.88 -18.51 0.73
CA VAL A 92 10.71 -17.81 -0.25
C VAL A 92 12.19 -18.08 0.04
N PRO A 93 13.05 -18.20 -0.98
CA PRO A 93 14.49 -18.33 -0.79
C PRO A 93 15.04 -17.16 0.04
N TYR A 94 16.02 -17.45 0.92
CA TYR A 94 16.64 -16.41 1.75
C TYR A 94 17.33 -15.31 0.94
N ALA A 95 17.87 -15.67 -0.25
CA ALA A 95 18.51 -14.73 -1.16
C ALA A 95 17.51 -13.84 -1.94
N MET A 96 16.21 -14.13 -1.86
CA MET A 96 15.19 -13.31 -2.52
C MET A 96 15.07 -11.95 -1.80
N PRO A 97 15.01 -10.84 -2.55
CA PRO A 97 14.74 -9.53 -1.95
C PRO A 97 13.45 -9.56 -1.12
N SER A 98 13.45 -8.86 0.01
CA SER A 98 12.23 -8.70 0.81
C SER A 98 11.15 -7.97 0.00
N VAL A 99 9.88 -8.16 0.37
CA VAL A 99 8.77 -7.47 -0.29
C VAL A 99 8.95 -5.96 -0.30
N GLN A 100 9.54 -5.39 0.75
CA GLN A 100 9.85 -3.96 0.83
C GLN A 100 10.79 -3.49 -0.29
N ASN A 101 11.80 -4.31 -0.63
CA ASN A 101 12.79 -3.98 -1.66
C ASN A 101 12.35 -4.41 -3.06
N LEU A 102 11.36 -5.30 -3.14
CA LEU A 102 10.86 -5.84 -4.40
C LEU A 102 9.76 -4.97 -5.00
N ALA A 103 8.92 -4.36 -4.16
CA ALA A 103 7.79 -3.57 -4.60
C ALA A 103 8.23 -2.30 -5.34
N ALA A 104 7.88 -2.23 -6.63
CA ALA A 104 8.16 -1.08 -7.51
C ALA A 104 6.90 -0.26 -7.77
N ALA A 105 5.73 -0.89 -7.82
CA ALA A 105 4.44 -0.26 -8.06
C ALA A 105 3.34 -0.86 -7.19
N ALA A 106 2.33 -0.04 -6.91
CA ALA A 106 1.07 -0.44 -6.28
C ALA A 106 -0.10 -0.05 -7.18
N ILE A 107 -1.07 -0.94 -7.33
CA ILE A 107 -2.30 -0.67 -8.07
C ILE A 107 -3.42 -0.41 -7.06
N TYR A 108 -4.14 0.68 -7.29
CA TYR A 108 -5.28 1.10 -6.49
C TYR A 108 -6.54 1.21 -7.32
N SER A 109 -7.64 0.70 -6.81
CA SER A 109 -8.99 1.04 -7.21
C SER A 109 -9.47 2.18 -6.34
N VAL A 110 -9.97 3.24 -6.95
CA VAL A 110 -10.50 4.43 -6.25
C VAL A 110 -11.93 4.64 -6.69
N GLU A 111 -12.85 4.66 -5.75
CA GLU A 111 -14.27 4.95 -5.97
C GLU A 111 -14.61 6.28 -5.31
N GLY A 112 -15.38 7.13 -6.03
CA GLY A 112 -15.81 8.41 -5.54
C GLY A 112 -16.50 9.27 -6.61
N PRO A 113 -16.94 10.48 -6.27
CA PRO A 113 -17.72 11.35 -7.14
C PRO A 113 -16.87 12.02 -8.24
N PHE A 114 -16.33 11.24 -9.17
CA PHE A 114 -15.54 11.76 -10.31
C PHE A 114 -16.38 12.49 -11.36
N THR A 115 -17.70 12.35 -11.31
CA THR A 115 -18.66 12.88 -12.31
C THR A 115 -18.83 14.40 -12.27
N SER A 116 -18.23 15.09 -11.29
CA SER A 116 -18.34 16.55 -11.13
C SER A 116 -17.43 17.35 -12.05
N PHE A 117 -16.63 16.70 -12.92
CA PHE A 117 -15.63 17.34 -13.76
C PHE A 117 -16.07 17.33 -15.22
N THR A 118 -15.83 18.44 -15.91
CA THR A 118 -16.16 18.61 -17.32
C THR A 118 -15.46 17.58 -18.19
N LEU A 119 -16.14 17.12 -19.25
CA LEU A 119 -15.69 16.11 -20.24
C LEU A 119 -14.30 16.39 -20.85
N GLU A 120 -13.73 17.57 -20.68
CA GLU A 120 -12.44 17.96 -21.23
C GLU A 120 -11.24 17.55 -20.35
N GLN A 121 -11.46 17.25 -19.07
CA GLN A 121 -10.41 16.77 -18.16
C GLN A 121 -10.69 15.34 -17.68
N THR A 122 -10.54 14.36 -18.56
CA THR A 122 -10.54 12.97 -18.10
C THR A 122 -9.35 12.71 -17.18
N VAL A 123 -9.50 11.78 -16.25
CA VAL A 123 -8.43 11.38 -15.33
C VAL A 123 -7.18 10.97 -16.10
N GLU A 124 -7.35 10.29 -17.23
CA GLU A 124 -6.25 9.90 -18.10
C GLU A 124 -5.52 11.11 -18.67
N ASN A 125 -6.24 12.10 -19.21
CA ASN A 125 -5.65 13.29 -19.79
C ASN A 125 -4.88 14.09 -18.73
N TYR A 126 -5.45 14.24 -17.54
CA TYR A 126 -4.80 14.94 -16.43
C TYR A 126 -3.47 14.27 -16.05
N PHE A 127 -3.48 12.96 -15.81
CA PHE A 127 -2.28 12.23 -15.41
C PHE A 127 -1.31 11.94 -16.57
N ASN A 128 -1.73 12.04 -17.84
CA ASN A 128 -0.85 11.95 -19.01
C ASN A 128 -0.15 13.26 -19.36
N ALA A 129 -0.51 14.37 -18.72
CA ALA A 129 0.21 15.64 -18.89
C ALA A 129 1.69 15.49 -18.56
N SER A 130 2.55 16.29 -19.18
CA SER A 130 4.00 16.27 -18.94
C SER A 130 4.37 16.68 -17.52
N ARG A 131 3.49 17.41 -16.84
CA ARG A 131 3.62 17.84 -15.45
C ARG A 131 2.26 17.76 -14.77
N VAL A 132 2.24 17.20 -13.57
CA VAL A 132 1.05 17.09 -12.69
C VAL A 132 1.45 17.63 -11.34
N GLU A 133 0.77 18.67 -10.87
CA GLU A 133 1.13 19.37 -9.63
C GLU A 133 0.17 19.01 -8.49
N ALA A 134 0.74 18.68 -7.35
CA ALA A 134 0.04 18.59 -6.07
C ALA A 134 0.46 19.77 -5.18
N VAL A 135 -0.51 20.38 -4.52
CA VAL A 135 -0.30 21.51 -3.60
C VAL A 135 -0.36 21.01 -2.17
N TYR A 136 0.72 21.19 -1.44
CA TYR A 136 0.86 20.82 -0.04
C TYR A 136 0.83 22.07 0.83
N ARG A 137 0.11 22.01 1.93
CA ARG A 137 0.16 23.07 2.95
C ARG A 137 1.17 22.70 4.02
N SER A 138 2.17 23.53 4.24
CA SER A 138 3.15 23.37 5.33
C SER A 138 2.51 23.65 6.70
N GLU A 139 3.17 23.25 7.79
CA GLU A 139 2.75 23.59 9.15
C GLU A 139 2.66 25.10 9.39
N THR A 140 3.45 25.89 8.67
CA THR A 140 3.42 27.36 8.72
C THR A 140 2.35 27.98 7.83
N GLY A 141 1.53 27.16 7.15
CA GLY A 141 0.45 27.61 6.26
C GLY A 141 0.90 27.98 4.84
N LEU A 142 2.20 27.84 4.50
CA LEU A 142 2.69 28.10 3.15
C LEU A 142 2.28 26.98 2.20
N ALA A 143 1.86 27.34 0.99
CA ALA A 143 1.59 26.40 -0.09
C ALA A 143 2.90 25.99 -0.78
N LEU A 144 3.15 24.69 -0.87
CA LEU A 144 4.29 24.09 -1.55
C LEU A 144 3.78 23.24 -2.71
N THR A 145 4.28 23.48 -3.90
CA THR A 145 3.90 22.72 -5.10
C THR A 145 4.94 21.66 -5.42
N LYS A 146 4.49 20.42 -5.62
CA LYS A 146 5.33 19.28 -6.01
C LYS A 146 4.83 18.67 -7.31
N ASN A 147 5.72 18.45 -8.27
CA ASN A 147 5.38 17.66 -9.45
C ASN A 147 5.29 16.18 -9.08
N ILE A 148 4.10 15.60 -9.19
CA ILE A 148 3.81 14.19 -8.86
C ILE A 148 3.78 13.28 -10.08
N LYS A 149 3.89 13.82 -11.30
CA LYS A 149 3.88 13.02 -12.54
C LYS A 149 4.84 11.82 -12.51
N PRO A 150 6.08 11.93 -12.00
CA PRO A 150 7.00 10.80 -11.95
C PRO A 150 6.53 9.61 -11.08
N TYR A 151 5.53 9.84 -10.22
CA TYR A 151 5.02 8.84 -9.29
C TYR A 151 3.71 8.21 -9.76
N VAL A 152 3.00 8.82 -10.73
CA VAL A 152 1.79 8.26 -11.34
C VAL A 152 2.17 7.60 -12.65
N LEU A 153 2.29 6.26 -12.61
CA LEU A 153 2.71 5.46 -13.76
C LEU A 153 1.58 5.33 -14.78
N GLN A 154 0.36 5.12 -14.30
CA GLN A 154 -0.83 5.00 -15.13
C GLN A 154 -2.08 5.43 -14.35
N ALA A 155 -3.03 6.02 -15.06
CA ALA A 155 -4.38 6.24 -14.60
C ALA A 155 -5.36 5.75 -15.66
N GLN A 156 -6.46 5.13 -15.24
CA GLN A 156 -7.48 4.57 -16.13
C GLN A 156 -8.85 4.77 -15.50
N THR A 157 -9.80 5.28 -16.27
CA THR A 157 -11.22 5.32 -15.90
C THR A 157 -11.82 3.92 -16.13
N LEU A 158 -12.45 3.35 -15.12
CA LEU A 158 -13.16 2.08 -15.22
C LEU A 158 -14.65 2.28 -15.45
N CYS A 159 -15.24 3.25 -14.74
CA CYS A 159 -16.62 3.70 -14.90
C CYS A 159 -16.75 5.13 -14.33
N ALA A 160 -17.95 5.69 -14.34
CA ALA A 160 -18.19 7.10 -13.98
C ALA A 160 -17.73 7.49 -12.57
N ASP A 161 -17.74 6.55 -11.63
CA ASP A 161 -17.42 6.73 -10.22
C ASP A 161 -16.17 5.96 -9.78
N LYS A 162 -15.44 5.33 -10.72
CA LYS A 162 -14.32 4.47 -10.39
C LYS A 162 -13.16 4.60 -11.36
N ILE A 163 -11.98 4.80 -10.80
CA ILE A 163 -10.71 4.82 -11.53
C ILE A 163 -9.74 3.77 -10.98
N ARG A 164 -8.74 3.43 -11.79
CA ARG A 164 -7.58 2.66 -11.37
C ARG A 164 -6.34 3.51 -11.50
N LEU A 165 -5.52 3.54 -10.44
CA LEU A 165 -4.24 4.22 -10.39
C LEU A 165 -3.13 3.20 -10.22
N THR A 166 -2.09 3.25 -11.07
CA THR A 166 -0.83 2.57 -10.86
C THR A 166 0.20 3.58 -10.38
N LEU A 167 0.63 3.46 -9.14
CA LEU A 167 1.52 4.40 -8.49
C LEU A 167 2.88 3.76 -8.21
N ALA A 168 3.96 4.51 -8.42
CA ALA A 168 5.29 4.10 -8.01
C ALA A 168 5.35 3.99 -6.48
N CYS A 169 6.02 2.96 -5.97
CA CYS A 169 6.19 2.72 -4.55
C CYS A 169 7.60 2.26 -4.15
N ALA A 170 8.58 2.37 -5.05
CA ALA A 170 9.98 2.11 -4.75
C ALA A 170 10.52 3.15 -3.74
N GLU A 171 11.59 2.79 -3.03
CA GLU A 171 12.22 3.66 -2.04
C GLU A 171 12.55 5.04 -2.62
N GLY A 172 12.11 6.10 -1.92
CA GLY A 172 12.28 7.49 -2.35
C GLY A 172 11.40 7.93 -3.54
N LYS A 173 10.57 7.02 -4.08
CA LYS A 173 9.68 7.30 -5.21
C LYS A 173 8.28 6.76 -4.92
N TRP A 174 7.54 7.47 -4.09
CA TRP A 174 6.17 7.07 -3.81
C TRP A 174 5.25 8.28 -3.64
N ILE A 175 3.97 8.04 -3.85
CA ILE A 175 2.86 8.95 -3.58
C ILE A 175 1.66 8.12 -3.11
N SER A 176 0.87 8.65 -2.21
CA SER A 176 -0.38 8.01 -1.81
C SER A 176 -1.47 8.20 -2.87
N PRO A 177 -2.44 7.30 -2.99
CA PRO A 177 -3.57 7.49 -3.90
C PRO A 177 -4.43 8.70 -3.50
N GLN A 178 -4.48 9.06 -2.20
CA GLN A 178 -5.16 10.28 -1.74
C GLN A 178 -4.50 11.53 -2.29
N GLU A 179 -3.17 11.62 -2.28
CA GLU A 179 -2.44 12.75 -2.84
C GLU A 179 -2.65 12.88 -4.36
N ALA A 180 -2.68 11.75 -5.07
CA ALA A 180 -2.95 11.74 -6.51
C ALA A 180 -4.37 12.25 -6.79
N VAL A 181 -5.38 11.76 -6.07
CA VAL A 181 -6.78 12.20 -6.22
C VAL A 181 -6.95 13.66 -5.81
N ALA A 182 -6.37 14.10 -4.70
CA ALA A 182 -6.41 15.50 -4.28
C ALA A 182 -5.82 16.44 -5.32
N SER A 183 -4.70 16.06 -5.94
CA SER A 183 -4.11 16.80 -7.04
C SER A 183 -5.07 16.95 -8.21
N TYR A 184 -5.74 15.87 -8.63
CA TYR A 184 -6.75 15.89 -9.69
C TYR A 184 -7.94 16.78 -9.35
N LEU A 185 -8.40 16.78 -8.10
CA LEU A 185 -9.51 17.57 -7.61
C LEU A 185 -9.16 19.04 -7.27
N GLY A 186 -7.88 19.41 -7.34
CA GLY A 186 -7.40 20.73 -6.90
C GLY A 186 -7.50 20.96 -5.39
N ILE A 187 -7.50 19.89 -4.60
CA ILE A 187 -7.57 19.94 -3.14
C ILE A 187 -6.16 20.09 -2.57
N GLU A 188 -5.98 21.04 -1.65
CA GLU A 188 -4.72 21.18 -0.92
C GLU A 188 -4.50 20.03 0.06
N ILE A 189 -3.31 19.45 0.05
CA ILE A 189 -2.90 18.34 0.90
C ILE A 189 -2.36 18.91 2.23
N PRO A 190 -2.90 18.52 3.39
CA PRO A 190 -2.47 19.07 4.67
C PRO A 190 -1.04 18.61 5.05
N ALA A 191 -0.40 19.36 5.96
CA ALA A 191 0.93 19.02 6.48
C ALA A 191 0.93 17.69 7.25
N GLN A 192 -0.12 17.46 8.04
CA GLN A 192 -0.33 16.19 8.78
C GLN A 192 -1.21 15.27 7.96
N GLN A 193 -0.63 14.15 7.52
CA GLN A 193 -1.29 13.22 6.59
C GLN A 193 -1.67 11.87 7.21
N GLU A 194 -1.32 11.61 8.48
CA GLU A 194 -1.48 10.28 9.08
C GLU A 194 -2.92 9.74 9.01
N ASP A 195 -3.91 10.60 9.28
CA ASP A 195 -5.34 10.26 9.26
C ASP A 195 -6.11 11.00 8.15
N TRP A 196 -5.39 11.68 7.24
CA TRP A 196 -6.04 12.45 6.20
C TRP A 196 -6.58 11.56 5.09
N THR A 197 -7.79 11.88 4.64
CA THR A 197 -8.42 11.22 3.48
C THR A 197 -9.15 12.27 2.64
N VAL A 198 -9.47 11.92 1.40
CA VAL A 198 -10.32 12.74 0.53
C VAL A 198 -11.77 12.33 0.78
N GLU A 199 -12.59 13.28 1.25
CA GLU A 199 -13.98 13.01 1.61
C GLU A 199 -14.78 12.48 0.42
N GLY A 200 -15.60 11.47 0.67
CA GLY A 200 -16.41 10.80 -0.36
C GLY A 200 -15.66 9.78 -1.22
N PHE A 201 -14.36 9.59 -0.99
CA PHE A 201 -13.55 8.62 -1.74
C PHE A 201 -13.18 7.39 -0.92
N THR A 202 -13.19 6.24 -1.59
CA THR A 202 -12.72 4.97 -1.04
C THR A 202 -11.51 4.50 -1.83
N PHE A 203 -10.48 4.08 -1.10
CA PHE A 203 -9.20 3.63 -1.68
C PHE A 203 -8.95 2.18 -1.32
N VAL A 204 -8.77 1.34 -2.35
CA VAL A 204 -8.51 -0.09 -2.20
C VAL A 204 -7.23 -0.44 -2.95
N ARG A 205 -6.19 -0.88 -2.25
CA ARG A 205 -4.99 -1.44 -2.89
C ARG A 205 -5.32 -2.81 -3.47
N GLU A 206 -5.21 -2.98 -4.77
CA GLU A 206 -5.43 -4.26 -5.43
C GLU A 206 -4.25 -5.24 -5.21
N GLY A 207 -3.03 -4.71 -5.20
CA GLY A 207 -1.81 -5.48 -4.93
C GLY A 207 -0.53 -4.67 -5.13
N LEU A 208 0.59 -5.34 -4.88
CA LEU A 208 1.94 -4.83 -5.09
C LEU A 208 2.60 -5.57 -6.25
N TYR A 209 3.41 -4.84 -7.02
CA TYR A 209 4.04 -5.33 -8.23
C TYR A 209 5.54 -5.05 -8.21
N TRP A 210 6.33 -6.01 -8.67
CA TRP A 210 7.72 -5.78 -9.00
C TRP A 210 7.85 -5.45 -10.49
N GLN A 211 8.93 -4.79 -10.87
CA GLN A 211 9.20 -4.37 -12.24
C GLN A 211 10.44 -5.06 -12.76
N ASP A 212 10.37 -5.64 -13.96
CA ASP A 212 11.52 -6.22 -14.63
C ASP A 212 12.39 -5.14 -15.30
N SER A 213 13.48 -5.58 -15.92
CA SER A 213 14.42 -4.69 -16.62
C SER A 213 13.84 -4.03 -17.88
N GLN A 214 12.70 -4.51 -18.36
CA GLN A 214 11.99 -3.95 -19.52
C GLN A 214 10.85 -3.02 -19.12
N GLY A 215 10.60 -2.89 -17.82
CA GLY A 215 9.54 -2.04 -17.27
C GLY A 215 8.18 -2.74 -17.11
N ALA A 216 8.08 -4.03 -17.41
CA ALA A 216 6.85 -4.79 -17.21
C ALA A 216 6.59 -5.06 -15.73
N LEU A 217 5.33 -4.93 -15.31
CA LEU A 217 4.89 -5.12 -13.93
C LEU A 217 4.32 -6.52 -13.72
N TYR A 218 4.78 -7.19 -12.68
CA TYR A 218 4.34 -8.52 -12.27
C TYR A 218 3.90 -8.52 -10.81
N LEU A 219 2.80 -9.18 -10.51
CA LEU A 219 2.30 -9.33 -9.15
C LEU A 219 3.36 -10.05 -8.28
N ILE A 220 3.60 -9.55 -7.07
CA ILE A 220 4.53 -10.13 -6.10
C ILE A 220 4.01 -11.47 -5.56
#